data_d834a135e4a57a27158526a2e694ca44
#
_entry.id   d834a135e4a57a27158526a2e694ca44
#
_cell.length_a   1.000
_cell.length_b   1.000
_cell.length_c   1.000
_cell.angle_alpha   90.00
_cell.angle_beta   90.00
_cell.angle_gamma   90.00
#
_symmetry.space_group_name_H-M   'P 1'
#
loop_
_entity.id
_entity.type
_entity.pdbx_description
1 polymer ?
#
loop_
_entity_poly.entity_id
_entity_poly.type
_entity_poly.pdbx_seq_one_letter_code
_entity_poly.pdbx_strand_id
1 'polypeptide(L)'
;MSPASRHPLLLLTLIAVCSVTVLAQDPIEQWKNFDFSRNTIKQAQLQPLTIWELKLMRGLVFGRHGRVFKDTDIKTFLDAQPWYQPSAEFNNSMLNDTERRNLDLIRIAEASKHEKIQPGDMRYWRDRAIPARKLGQHSGAEWRVLQAEIEAIHGKRFDDDPWLQQYFEERYWYQANDKYDSKKLTAIERKNLGLLSTAQKKMRKVALLPGDMELFENKAITEQMLQGLSLHELRLLRNEVYARHGRMFRAEWLQQYFYQQPWYTPNEEFKDESLSGNDKLNVETIVKFENRIHQELSTKPITRALLEGLFLEDASQMRQEIYARHGKVFKEAWLQKYFSSFDWYKPDAEFNETSLSEVEKKNIATIAAYEKRAVTAMSTIEG
;
A
#
# COMPACT_ATOMS: atom_id res chain seq x y z
N MET A 1 74.92 -25.28 -58.87
CA MET A 1 74.77 -25.70 -57.47
C MET A 1 73.90 -24.72 -56.77
N SER A 2 72.65 -25.04 -56.57
CA SER A 2 71.61 -24.17 -55.94
C SER A 2 71.12 -24.82 -54.68
N PRO A 3 71.03 -24.16 -53.55
CA PRO A 3 70.55 -24.78 -52.32
C PRO A 3 69.03 -24.66 -52.19
N ALA A 4 68.44 -25.77 -51.80
CA ALA A 4 67.01 -25.98 -51.61
C ALA A 4 66.48 -25.19 -50.40
N SER A 5 65.41 -24.46 -50.66
CA SER A 5 64.60 -23.74 -49.62
C SER A 5 63.66 -24.74 -48.96
N ARG A 6 63.80 -24.88 -47.59
CA ARG A 6 62.89 -25.65 -46.77
C ARG A 6 61.88 -24.67 -46.15
N HIS A 7 60.59 -24.73 -46.47
CA HIS A 7 59.51 -24.04 -45.78
C HIS A 7 59.04 -24.87 -44.60
N PRO A 8 58.84 -24.26 -43.39
CA PRO A 8 58.19 -24.96 -42.28
C PRO A 8 56.65 -24.85 -42.44
N LEU A 9 56.01 -25.98 -42.36
CA LEU A 9 54.55 -26.10 -42.31
C LEU A 9 54.06 -25.63 -40.90
N LEU A 10 53.35 -24.52 -40.86
CA LEU A 10 52.70 -24.06 -39.63
C LEU A 10 51.36 -24.82 -39.49
N LEU A 11 51.29 -25.69 -38.49
CA LEU A 11 50.07 -26.40 -38.13
C LEU A 11 49.22 -25.43 -37.26
N LEU A 12 48.16 -24.83 -37.81
CA LEU A 12 47.21 -24.05 -37.05
C LEU A 12 46.21 -25.01 -36.36
N THR A 13 46.38 -25.22 -35.05
CA THR A 13 45.41 -25.94 -34.24
C THR A 13 44.24 -24.96 -33.90
N LEU A 14 43.12 -25.20 -34.53
CA LEU A 14 41.86 -24.49 -34.27
C LEU A 14 41.28 -25.01 -32.92
N ILE A 15 41.45 -24.26 -31.83
CA ILE A 15 40.77 -24.57 -30.57
C ILE A 15 39.34 -24.03 -30.68
N ALA A 16 38.39 -24.92 -30.92
CA ALA A 16 36.97 -24.62 -30.82
C ALA A 16 36.60 -24.41 -29.33
N VAL A 17 36.46 -23.16 -28.90
CA VAL A 17 35.89 -22.81 -27.60
C VAL A 17 34.38 -23.03 -27.72
N CYS A 18 33.90 -24.19 -27.26
CA CYS A 18 32.47 -24.41 -27.02
C CYS A 18 32.05 -23.53 -25.83
N SER A 19 31.48 -22.37 -26.12
CA SER A 19 30.77 -21.58 -25.11
C SER A 19 29.51 -22.36 -24.73
N VAL A 20 29.57 -23.12 -23.65
CA VAL A 20 28.39 -23.69 -23.00
C VAL A 20 27.66 -22.50 -22.35
N THR A 21 26.66 -22.00 -23.03
CA THR A 21 25.66 -21.10 -22.36
C THR A 21 24.94 -21.95 -21.33
N VAL A 22 25.39 -21.90 -20.10
CA VAL A 22 24.61 -22.35 -18.94
C VAL A 22 23.40 -21.40 -18.87
N LEU A 23 22.26 -21.88 -19.39
CA LEU A 23 20.99 -21.24 -19.11
C LEU A 23 20.85 -21.23 -17.58
N ALA A 24 20.90 -20.02 -16.98
CA ALA A 24 20.68 -19.88 -15.55
C ALA A 24 19.30 -20.46 -15.25
N GLN A 25 19.27 -21.57 -14.53
CA GLN A 25 18.05 -22.22 -14.11
C GLN A 25 17.28 -21.24 -13.23
N ASP A 26 15.98 -21.05 -13.48
CA ASP A 26 15.12 -20.19 -12.67
C ASP A 26 15.25 -20.60 -11.19
N PRO A 27 15.73 -19.73 -10.30
CA PRO A 27 15.99 -20.09 -8.91
C PRO A 27 14.77 -20.63 -8.17
N ILE A 28 13.55 -20.28 -8.63
CA ILE A 28 12.30 -20.73 -8.01
C ILE A 28 11.92 -22.15 -8.44
N GLU A 29 12.45 -22.64 -9.58
CA GLU A 29 12.05 -23.94 -10.17
C GLU A 29 12.25 -25.11 -9.19
N GLN A 30 13.38 -25.14 -8.49
CA GLN A 30 13.69 -26.19 -7.52
C GLN A 30 12.69 -26.25 -6.35
N TRP A 31 11.97 -25.14 -6.06
CA TRP A 31 11.05 -25.04 -4.94
C TRP A 31 9.63 -25.44 -5.29
N LYS A 32 9.26 -25.50 -6.57
CA LYS A 32 7.91 -25.88 -7.02
C LYS A 32 7.50 -27.27 -6.53
N ASN A 33 8.47 -28.19 -6.47
CA ASN A 33 8.26 -29.58 -6.04
C ASN A 33 8.87 -29.88 -4.66
N PHE A 34 9.37 -28.87 -3.95
CA PHE A 34 9.93 -29.07 -2.61
C PHE A 34 8.82 -29.39 -1.61
N ASP A 35 9.02 -30.43 -0.78
CA ASP A 35 8.09 -30.80 0.26
C ASP A 35 8.35 -29.97 1.53
N PHE A 36 7.67 -28.82 1.61
CA PHE A 36 7.77 -27.90 2.76
C PHE A 36 7.19 -28.48 4.05
N SER A 37 6.34 -29.52 3.96
CA SER A 37 5.68 -30.12 5.12
C SER A 37 6.62 -31.05 5.90
N ARG A 38 7.62 -31.61 5.23
CA ARG A 38 8.55 -32.58 5.79
C ARG A 38 9.98 -32.07 5.89
N ASN A 39 10.38 -31.19 4.97
CA ASN A 39 11.74 -30.72 4.85
C ASN A 39 11.91 -29.27 5.32
N THR A 40 12.96 -29.01 6.11
CA THR A 40 13.31 -27.67 6.55
C THR A 40 14.27 -27.01 5.56
N ILE A 41 13.98 -25.76 5.16
CA ILE A 41 14.82 -24.92 4.34
C ILE A 41 16.07 -24.51 5.14
N LYS A 42 17.22 -24.49 4.48
CA LYS A 42 18.45 -23.92 5.08
C LYS A 42 18.56 -22.44 4.72
N GLN A 43 18.93 -21.61 5.69
CA GLN A 43 19.08 -20.15 5.48
C GLN A 43 20.00 -19.81 4.30
N ALA A 44 21.07 -20.57 4.08
CA ALA A 44 21.97 -20.37 2.96
C ALA A 44 21.30 -20.51 1.59
N GLN A 45 20.24 -21.32 1.47
CA GLN A 45 19.50 -21.50 0.22
C GLN A 45 18.62 -20.28 -0.13
N LEU A 46 18.31 -19.43 0.86
CA LEU A 46 17.49 -18.22 0.68
C LEU A 46 18.33 -17.00 0.32
N GLN A 47 19.65 -17.01 0.56
CA GLN A 47 20.54 -15.87 0.35
C GLN A 47 20.56 -15.36 -1.11
N PRO A 48 20.65 -16.23 -2.15
CA PRO A 48 20.70 -15.76 -3.53
C PRO A 48 19.34 -15.27 -4.06
N LEU A 49 18.23 -15.61 -3.40
CA LEU A 49 16.89 -15.30 -3.88
C LEU A 49 16.56 -13.82 -3.73
N THR A 50 15.85 -13.27 -4.70
CA THR A 50 15.26 -11.93 -4.65
C THR A 50 14.07 -11.87 -3.68
N ILE A 51 13.63 -10.68 -3.33
CA ILE A 51 12.40 -10.50 -2.53
C ILE A 51 11.20 -11.13 -3.24
N TRP A 52 11.13 -10.99 -4.56
CA TRP A 52 10.07 -11.57 -5.37
C TRP A 52 10.05 -13.12 -5.31
N GLU A 53 11.19 -13.75 -5.49
CA GLU A 53 11.31 -15.21 -5.39
C GLU A 53 10.96 -15.72 -3.98
N LEU A 54 11.35 -14.99 -2.94
CA LEU A 54 10.98 -15.31 -1.56
C LEU A 54 9.46 -15.18 -1.36
N LYS A 55 8.82 -14.16 -1.96
CA LYS A 55 7.35 -14.04 -1.97
C LYS A 55 6.69 -15.25 -2.64
N LEU A 56 7.19 -15.68 -3.80
CA LEU A 56 6.70 -16.88 -4.50
C LEU A 56 6.87 -18.13 -3.63
N MET A 57 8.00 -18.29 -2.94
CA MET A 57 8.20 -19.41 -2.00
C MET A 57 7.16 -19.43 -0.89
N ARG A 58 6.81 -18.29 -0.30
CA ARG A 58 5.70 -18.23 0.65
C ARG A 58 4.38 -18.62 0.00
N GLY A 59 4.16 -18.17 -1.23
CA GLY A 59 3.02 -18.57 -2.06
C GLY A 59 2.95 -20.09 -2.22
N LEU A 60 4.06 -20.77 -2.50
CA LEU A 60 4.12 -22.23 -2.61
C LEU A 60 3.71 -22.93 -1.31
N VAL A 61 4.21 -22.49 -0.14
CA VAL A 61 3.86 -23.10 1.15
C VAL A 61 2.36 -22.98 1.41
N PHE A 62 1.81 -21.78 1.31
CA PHE A 62 0.38 -21.56 1.54
C PHE A 62 -0.51 -22.17 0.46
N GLY A 63 -0.04 -22.16 -0.80
CA GLY A 63 -0.77 -22.70 -1.94
C GLY A 63 -0.97 -24.22 -1.85
N ARG A 64 -0.07 -24.96 -1.19
CA ARG A 64 -0.23 -26.40 -0.92
C ARG A 64 -1.48 -26.69 -0.08
N HIS A 65 -1.94 -25.71 0.70
CA HIS A 65 -3.17 -25.81 1.49
C HIS A 65 -4.36 -25.09 0.82
N GLY A 66 -4.24 -24.72 -0.44
CA GLY A 66 -5.32 -24.10 -1.21
C GLY A 66 -5.58 -22.63 -0.89
N ARG A 67 -4.67 -21.91 -0.21
CA ARG A 67 -4.86 -20.47 0.05
C ARG A 67 -5.07 -19.72 -1.27
N VAL A 68 -6.17 -18.97 -1.33
CA VAL A 68 -6.44 -18.03 -2.43
C VAL A 68 -5.66 -16.74 -2.20
N PHE A 69 -4.97 -16.27 -3.24
CA PHE A 69 -4.22 -15.03 -3.21
C PHE A 69 -4.92 -13.97 -4.06
N LYS A 70 -4.95 -12.74 -3.56
CA LYS A 70 -5.43 -11.57 -4.29
C LYS A 70 -4.34 -10.97 -5.18
N ASP A 71 -3.06 -11.13 -4.80
CA ASP A 71 -1.91 -10.77 -5.62
C ASP A 71 -1.95 -11.60 -6.91
N THR A 72 -2.17 -10.92 -8.03
CA THR A 72 -2.40 -11.56 -9.35
C THR A 72 -1.19 -12.34 -9.82
N ASP A 73 0.01 -11.87 -9.52
CA ASP A 73 1.24 -12.52 -9.96
C ASP A 73 1.46 -13.81 -9.18
N ILE A 74 1.23 -13.81 -7.86
CA ILE A 74 1.27 -15.02 -7.04
C ILE A 74 0.17 -15.99 -7.49
N LYS A 75 -1.04 -15.47 -7.74
CA LYS A 75 -2.15 -16.28 -8.23
C LYS A 75 -1.82 -16.93 -9.55
N THR A 76 -1.37 -16.17 -10.55
CA THR A 76 -0.98 -16.68 -11.88
C THR A 76 0.14 -17.74 -11.78
N PHE A 77 1.13 -17.48 -10.93
CA PHE A 77 2.20 -18.44 -10.67
C PHE A 77 1.68 -19.74 -10.06
N LEU A 78 0.74 -19.68 -9.12
CA LEU A 78 0.15 -20.86 -8.47
C LEU A 78 -0.83 -21.58 -9.40
N ASP A 79 -1.67 -20.88 -10.15
CA ASP A 79 -2.60 -21.46 -11.14
C ASP A 79 -1.87 -22.31 -12.20
N ALA A 80 -0.62 -21.97 -12.50
CA ALA A 80 0.24 -22.78 -13.39
C ALA A 80 0.77 -24.07 -12.74
N GLN A 81 0.56 -24.29 -11.42
CA GLN A 81 1.03 -25.48 -10.75
C GLN A 81 -0.04 -26.59 -10.76
N PRO A 82 0.25 -27.80 -11.28
CA PRO A 82 -0.76 -28.88 -11.40
C PRO A 82 -1.39 -29.32 -10.07
N TRP A 83 -0.72 -29.05 -8.96
CA TRP A 83 -1.14 -29.45 -7.62
C TRP A 83 -1.94 -28.37 -6.90
N TYR A 84 -2.00 -27.13 -7.43
CA TYR A 84 -2.71 -26.03 -6.75
C TYR A 84 -4.23 -26.17 -6.91
N GLN A 85 -4.92 -26.23 -5.80
CA GLN A 85 -6.39 -26.30 -5.73
C GLN A 85 -6.87 -25.21 -4.76
N PRO A 86 -7.33 -24.06 -5.26
CA PRO A 86 -7.80 -22.97 -4.41
C PRO A 86 -9.01 -23.39 -3.57
N SER A 87 -9.02 -23.03 -2.29
CA SER A 87 -10.09 -23.35 -1.35
C SER A 87 -10.40 -22.14 -0.48
N ALA A 88 -11.70 -21.82 -0.36
CA ALA A 88 -12.18 -20.79 0.55
C ALA A 88 -12.07 -21.22 2.05
N GLU A 89 -11.85 -22.49 2.32
CA GLU A 89 -11.75 -23.04 3.68
C GLU A 89 -10.35 -22.93 4.29
N PHE A 90 -9.39 -22.39 3.51
CA PHE A 90 -8.04 -22.22 4.03
C PHE A 90 -8.02 -21.44 5.33
N ASN A 91 -7.29 -21.96 6.31
CA ASN A 91 -6.94 -21.22 7.52
C ASN A 91 -5.52 -21.63 8.00
N ASN A 92 -4.91 -20.78 8.82
CA ASN A 92 -3.53 -20.96 9.26
C ASN A 92 -3.30 -22.19 10.17
N SER A 93 -4.35 -22.81 10.73
CA SER A 93 -4.22 -24.02 11.52
C SER A 93 -3.86 -25.25 10.69
N MET A 94 -4.07 -25.20 9.37
CA MET A 94 -3.66 -26.25 8.43
C MET A 94 -2.14 -26.39 8.29
N LEU A 95 -1.39 -25.33 8.62
CA LEU A 95 0.07 -25.34 8.55
C LEU A 95 0.66 -26.13 9.72
N ASN A 96 1.54 -27.09 9.40
CA ASN A 96 2.28 -27.81 10.43
C ASN A 96 3.52 -27.03 10.94
N ASP A 97 4.20 -27.53 11.96
CA ASP A 97 5.34 -26.86 12.57
C ASP A 97 6.54 -26.69 11.63
N THR A 98 6.74 -27.61 10.67
CA THR A 98 7.83 -27.51 9.69
C THR A 98 7.55 -26.40 8.69
N GLU A 99 6.32 -26.29 8.20
CA GLU A 99 5.88 -25.25 7.30
C GLU A 99 5.95 -23.87 7.97
N ARG A 100 5.52 -23.76 9.22
CA ARG A 100 5.65 -22.50 10.00
C ARG A 100 7.10 -22.09 10.16
N ARG A 101 8.00 -23.02 10.48
CA ARG A 101 9.46 -22.73 10.53
C ARG A 101 10.01 -22.31 9.18
N ASN A 102 9.60 -22.95 8.08
CA ASN A 102 10.00 -22.57 6.74
C ASN A 102 9.52 -21.15 6.39
N LEU A 103 8.25 -20.84 6.66
CA LEU A 103 7.70 -19.49 6.48
C LEU A 103 8.45 -18.44 7.29
N ASP A 104 8.84 -18.75 8.52
CA ASP A 104 9.65 -17.84 9.36
C ASP A 104 11.01 -17.56 8.72
N LEU A 105 11.71 -18.59 8.24
CA LEU A 105 13.00 -18.45 7.58
C LEU A 105 12.89 -17.60 6.31
N ILE A 106 11.87 -17.83 5.49
CA ILE A 106 11.62 -17.06 4.26
C ILE A 106 11.35 -15.59 4.61
N ARG A 107 10.47 -15.30 5.58
CA ARG A 107 10.17 -13.92 5.99
C ARG A 107 11.38 -13.19 6.60
N ILE A 108 12.20 -13.88 7.38
CA ILE A 108 13.46 -13.33 7.90
C ILE A 108 14.42 -12.98 6.74
N ALA A 109 14.48 -13.82 5.71
CA ALA A 109 15.29 -13.56 4.52
C ALA A 109 14.74 -12.34 3.73
N GLU A 110 13.42 -12.22 3.54
CA GLU A 110 12.77 -11.05 2.94
C GLU A 110 13.10 -9.77 3.72
N ALA A 111 12.85 -9.75 5.03
CA ALA A 111 13.08 -8.60 5.90
C ALA A 111 14.55 -8.12 5.88
N SER A 112 15.51 -9.05 5.72
CA SER A 112 16.93 -8.71 5.60
C SER A 112 17.24 -7.88 4.35
N LYS A 113 16.45 -8.04 3.29
CA LYS A 113 16.61 -7.41 1.98
C LYS A 113 15.82 -6.11 1.81
N HIS A 114 14.83 -5.84 2.68
CA HIS A 114 14.05 -4.61 2.60
C HIS A 114 14.96 -3.38 2.80
N GLU A 115 14.82 -2.39 1.94
CA GLU A 115 15.55 -1.13 2.07
C GLU A 115 15.06 -0.35 3.30
N LYS A 116 13.76 -0.31 3.52
CA LYS A 116 13.08 0.26 4.67
C LYS A 116 12.29 -0.83 5.39
N ILE A 117 12.17 -0.69 6.71
CA ILE A 117 11.36 -1.63 7.50
C ILE A 117 9.90 -1.60 7.03
N GLN A 118 9.25 -2.75 7.13
CA GLN A 118 7.84 -2.92 6.75
C GLN A 118 7.11 -3.74 7.81
N PRO A 119 5.77 -3.64 7.92
CA PRO A 119 4.97 -4.58 8.71
C PRO A 119 5.32 -6.04 8.37
N GLY A 120 5.66 -6.82 9.38
CA GLY A 120 6.13 -8.19 9.24
C GLY A 120 7.64 -8.39 9.37
N ASP A 121 8.43 -7.32 9.51
CA ASP A 121 9.89 -7.39 9.59
C ASP A 121 10.43 -7.57 11.01
N MET A 122 9.63 -7.36 12.05
CA MET A 122 10.14 -7.27 13.43
C MET A 122 10.74 -8.57 13.95
N ARG A 123 10.39 -9.72 13.36
CA ARG A 123 11.05 -10.99 13.68
C ARG A 123 12.52 -11.01 13.27
N TYR A 124 12.90 -10.39 12.15
CA TYR A 124 14.29 -10.20 11.74
C TYR A 124 15.05 -9.25 12.68
N TRP A 125 14.36 -8.23 13.21
CA TRP A 125 14.93 -7.21 14.09
C TRP A 125 14.86 -7.58 15.58
N ARG A 126 14.42 -8.79 15.93
CA ARG A 126 14.25 -9.23 17.31
C ARG A 126 15.58 -9.22 18.11
N ASP A 127 16.66 -9.63 17.47
CA ASP A 127 18.02 -9.74 18.03
C ASP A 127 19.00 -8.70 17.45
N ARG A 128 18.50 -7.75 16.65
CA ARG A 128 19.26 -6.71 15.94
C ARG A 128 18.67 -5.34 16.20
N ALA A 129 19.57 -4.35 16.43
CA ALA A 129 19.13 -2.96 16.50
C ALA A 129 18.77 -2.44 15.09
N ILE A 130 17.61 -1.82 14.95
CA ILE A 130 17.19 -1.17 13.70
C ILE A 130 18.06 0.06 13.48
N PRO A 131 18.80 0.17 12.36
CA PRO A 131 19.53 1.38 12.02
C PRO A 131 18.56 2.50 11.64
N ALA A 132 18.82 3.75 12.03
CA ALA A 132 17.95 4.88 11.73
C ALA A 132 17.67 5.06 10.22
N ARG A 133 18.65 4.73 9.34
CA ARG A 133 18.48 4.78 7.89
C ARG A 133 17.45 3.78 7.34
N LYS A 134 17.12 2.73 8.10
CA LYS A 134 16.11 1.72 7.75
C LYS A 134 14.68 2.17 8.10
N LEU A 135 14.55 3.20 8.92
CA LEU A 135 13.25 3.79 9.20
C LEU A 135 12.59 4.25 7.92
N GLY A 136 11.59 4.28 7.48
CA GLY A 136 10.92 4.82 6.30
C GLY A 136 9.98 5.94 6.70
N GLN A 137 9.16 6.34 5.77
CA GLN A 137 7.94 7.06 6.04
C GLN A 137 6.82 6.04 6.15
N HIS A 138 6.06 6.12 7.23
CA HIS A 138 4.95 5.21 7.52
C HIS A 138 3.73 6.00 7.94
N SER A 139 2.55 5.46 7.68
CA SER A 139 1.30 5.96 8.23
C SER A 139 1.20 5.71 9.74
N GLY A 140 0.20 6.32 10.36
CA GLY A 140 -0.12 6.03 11.75
C GLY A 140 -0.47 4.56 11.98
N ALA A 141 -1.16 3.93 11.02
CA ALA A 141 -1.52 2.50 11.08
C ALA A 141 -0.28 1.61 10.98
N GLU A 142 0.60 1.86 10.01
CA GLU A 142 1.86 1.11 9.87
C GLU A 142 2.76 1.25 11.09
N TRP A 143 2.92 2.48 11.64
CA TRP A 143 3.68 2.68 12.88
C TRP A 143 3.11 1.88 14.05
N ARG A 144 1.78 1.80 14.16
CA ARG A 144 1.12 0.98 15.20
C ARG A 144 1.41 -0.49 15.00
N VAL A 145 1.31 -1.00 13.76
CA VAL A 145 1.65 -2.40 13.45
C VAL A 145 3.10 -2.69 13.77
N LEU A 146 4.06 -1.87 13.30
CA LEU A 146 5.49 -2.06 13.53
C LEU A 146 5.85 -2.12 15.03
N GLN A 147 5.27 -1.24 15.84
CA GLN A 147 5.50 -1.22 17.29
C GLN A 147 4.84 -2.43 17.96
N ALA A 148 3.59 -2.71 17.62
CA ALA A 148 2.82 -3.79 18.20
C ALA A 148 3.38 -5.17 17.82
N GLU A 149 3.97 -5.32 16.63
CA GLU A 149 4.56 -6.58 16.18
C GLU A 149 5.70 -7.06 17.11
N ILE A 150 6.49 -6.13 17.67
CA ILE A 150 7.54 -6.48 18.66
C ILE A 150 6.93 -7.20 19.86
N GLU A 151 5.77 -6.78 20.33
CA GLU A 151 5.07 -7.38 21.47
C GLU A 151 4.21 -8.59 21.05
N ALA A 152 3.62 -8.56 19.84
CA ALA A 152 2.82 -9.64 19.28
C ALA A 152 3.64 -10.93 19.08
N ILE A 153 4.92 -10.82 18.75
CA ILE A 153 5.86 -11.96 18.66
C ILE A 153 5.91 -12.74 20.00
N HIS A 154 5.65 -12.07 21.12
CA HIS A 154 5.58 -12.66 22.46
C HIS A 154 4.14 -13.00 22.91
N GLY A 155 3.17 -12.86 22.00
CA GLY A 155 1.77 -13.22 22.23
C GLY A 155 0.94 -12.16 22.95
N LYS A 156 1.36 -10.88 22.96
CA LYS A 156 0.51 -9.79 23.51
C LYS A 156 -0.85 -9.77 22.84
N ARG A 157 -1.90 -9.65 23.66
CA ARG A 157 -3.26 -9.36 23.21
C ARG A 157 -3.48 -7.85 23.09
N PHE A 158 -4.26 -7.44 22.13
CA PHE A 158 -4.58 -6.02 21.83
C PHE A 158 -6.08 -5.76 22.01
N ASP A 159 -6.61 -6.13 23.18
CA ASP A 159 -8.06 -6.08 23.46
C ASP A 159 -8.64 -4.66 23.36
N ASP A 160 -7.82 -3.63 23.60
CA ASP A 160 -8.20 -2.23 23.48
C ASP A 160 -8.13 -1.72 22.01
N ASP A 161 -7.71 -2.56 21.07
CA ASP A 161 -7.49 -2.21 19.68
C ASP A 161 -7.95 -3.33 18.73
N PRO A 162 -9.28 -3.47 18.49
CA PRO A 162 -9.86 -4.60 17.79
C PRO A 162 -9.28 -4.86 16.39
N TRP A 163 -9.00 -3.80 15.61
CA TRP A 163 -8.43 -3.98 14.27
C TRP A 163 -6.99 -4.52 14.33
N LEU A 164 -6.22 -4.08 15.31
CA LEU A 164 -4.84 -4.53 15.50
C LEU A 164 -4.81 -5.98 16.02
N GLN A 165 -5.73 -6.35 16.92
CA GLN A 165 -5.93 -7.72 17.36
C GLN A 165 -6.24 -8.62 16.17
N GLN A 166 -7.24 -8.26 15.35
CA GLN A 166 -7.61 -8.99 14.15
C GLN A 166 -6.45 -9.08 13.15
N TYR A 167 -5.69 -7.98 12.97
CA TYR A 167 -4.50 -7.97 12.10
C TYR A 167 -3.52 -9.08 12.49
N PHE A 168 -3.23 -9.26 13.78
CA PHE A 168 -2.30 -10.30 14.23
C PHE A 168 -2.92 -11.70 14.20
N GLU A 169 -4.19 -11.87 14.52
CA GLU A 169 -4.89 -13.16 14.43
C GLU A 169 -4.86 -13.78 13.03
N GLU A 170 -4.84 -12.96 12.00
CA GLU A 170 -4.67 -13.39 10.61
C GLU A 170 -3.23 -13.86 10.28
N ARG A 171 -2.26 -13.67 11.16
CA ARG A 171 -0.87 -14.06 10.95
C ARG A 171 -0.63 -15.48 11.44
N TYR A 172 -0.05 -16.33 10.58
CA TYR A 172 0.21 -17.75 10.88
C TYR A 172 1.09 -17.96 12.12
N TRP A 173 1.91 -16.97 12.48
CA TRP A 173 2.87 -17.04 13.58
C TRP A 173 2.34 -16.46 14.90
N TYR A 174 1.25 -15.73 14.89
CA TYR A 174 0.71 -15.12 16.10
C TYR A 174 -0.03 -16.15 16.95
N GLN A 175 0.31 -16.16 18.24
CA GLN A 175 -0.37 -16.99 19.25
C GLN A 175 -0.56 -16.12 20.49
N ALA A 176 -1.82 -15.84 20.81
CA ALA A 176 -2.15 -15.09 22.02
C ALA A 176 -1.64 -15.81 23.28
N ASN A 177 -1.09 -15.06 24.21
CA ASN A 177 -0.54 -15.55 25.46
C ASN A 177 -1.07 -14.72 26.63
N ASP A 178 -2.01 -15.27 27.39
CA ASP A 178 -2.60 -14.59 28.54
C ASP A 178 -1.57 -14.27 29.66
N LYS A 179 -0.37 -14.88 29.60
CA LYS A 179 0.74 -14.62 30.52
C LYS A 179 1.79 -13.69 29.91
N TYR A 180 1.42 -12.92 28.88
CA TYR A 180 2.33 -11.93 28.30
C TYR A 180 2.77 -10.92 29.38
N ASP A 181 4.07 -10.62 29.38
CA ASP A 181 4.67 -9.62 30.26
C ASP A 181 5.72 -8.82 29.48
N SER A 182 5.48 -7.53 29.33
CA SER A 182 6.39 -6.61 28.60
C SER A 182 7.80 -6.55 29.22
N LYS A 183 7.96 -6.91 30.49
CA LYS A 183 9.29 -7.01 31.14
C LYS A 183 10.19 -8.07 30.51
N LYS A 184 9.61 -9.05 29.83
CA LYS A 184 10.33 -10.13 29.14
C LYS A 184 10.91 -9.70 27.79
N LEU A 185 10.55 -8.53 27.25
CA LEU A 185 11.21 -7.99 26.08
C LEU A 185 12.71 -7.83 26.31
N THR A 186 13.52 -8.20 25.32
CA THR A 186 14.96 -8.04 25.38
C THR A 186 15.38 -6.56 25.39
N ALA A 187 16.62 -6.26 25.74
CA ALA A 187 17.13 -4.90 25.67
C ALA A 187 17.11 -4.33 24.23
N ILE A 188 17.31 -5.19 23.23
CA ILE A 188 17.26 -4.82 21.80
C ILE A 188 15.84 -4.52 21.39
N GLU A 189 14.86 -5.36 21.75
CA GLU A 189 13.45 -5.13 21.45
C GLU A 189 12.94 -3.83 22.08
N ARG A 190 13.26 -3.56 23.34
CA ARG A 190 12.94 -2.28 24.00
C ARG A 190 13.59 -1.09 23.30
N LYS A 191 14.86 -1.22 22.86
CA LYS A 191 15.55 -0.18 22.10
C LYS A 191 14.85 0.09 20.77
N ASN A 192 14.49 -0.96 20.03
CA ASN A 192 13.77 -0.85 18.77
C ASN A 192 12.40 -0.21 18.97
N LEU A 193 11.64 -0.62 19.97
CA LEU A 193 10.34 -0.03 20.31
C LEU A 193 10.45 1.47 20.62
N GLY A 194 11.47 1.86 21.41
CA GLY A 194 11.76 3.27 21.70
C GLY A 194 12.13 4.09 20.47
N LEU A 195 12.90 3.48 19.54
CA LEU A 195 13.26 4.10 18.27
C LEU A 195 12.02 4.34 17.39
N LEU A 196 11.17 3.33 17.22
CA LEU A 196 9.93 3.42 16.43
C LEU A 196 8.98 4.47 17.02
N SER A 197 8.77 4.45 18.33
CA SER A 197 7.93 5.44 19.03
C SER A 197 8.46 6.88 18.86
N THR A 198 9.77 7.06 18.90
CA THR A 198 10.41 8.39 18.72
C THR A 198 10.26 8.86 17.26
N ALA A 199 10.40 7.95 16.29
CA ALA A 199 10.21 8.27 14.88
C ALA A 199 8.76 8.69 14.61
N GLN A 200 7.78 7.92 15.07
CA GLN A 200 6.37 8.25 14.91
C GLN A 200 6.00 9.64 15.43
N LYS A 201 6.56 10.06 16.58
CA LYS A 201 6.28 11.38 17.17
C LYS A 201 6.71 12.55 16.28
N LYS A 202 7.67 12.34 15.38
CA LYS A 202 8.21 13.34 14.46
C LYS A 202 7.45 13.41 13.13
N MET A 203 6.59 12.43 12.86
CA MET A 203 5.86 12.33 11.60
C MET A 203 4.53 13.08 11.65
N ARG A 204 3.94 13.32 10.48
CA ARG A 204 2.57 13.85 10.37
C ARG A 204 1.60 12.95 11.14
N LYS A 205 0.76 13.57 11.97
CA LYS A 205 -0.22 12.83 12.80
C LYS A 205 -1.48 12.49 11.98
N VAL A 206 -1.35 11.59 11.06
CA VAL A 206 -2.48 10.98 10.32
C VAL A 206 -2.53 9.50 10.61
N ALA A 207 -3.73 8.95 10.70
CA ALA A 207 -3.89 7.51 10.96
C ALA A 207 -3.66 6.68 9.69
N LEU A 208 -4.10 7.19 8.53
CA LEU A 208 -4.00 6.53 7.24
C LEU A 208 -3.25 7.40 6.22
N LEU A 209 -2.63 6.75 5.25
CA LEU A 209 -2.09 7.35 4.02
C LEU A 209 -2.51 6.50 2.80
N PRO A 210 -2.51 7.05 1.58
CA PRO A 210 -2.61 6.24 0.37
C PRO A 210 -1.55 5.14 0.37
N GLY A 211 -1.97 3.90 0.13
CA GLY A 211 -1.18 2.69 0.29
C GLY A 211 -1.61 1.79 1.46
N ASP A 212 -2.31 2.33 2.45
CA ASP A 212 -2.69 1.60 3.67
C ASP A 212 -3.90 0.66 3.51
N MET A 213 -4.65 0.74 2.41
CA MET A 213 -5.86 -0.08 2.26
C MET A 213 -5.58 -1.58 2.23
N GLU A 214 -4.33 -2.00 1.99
CA GLU A 214 -3.90 -3.39 2.19
C GLU A 214 -4.11 -3.87 3.64
N LEU A 215 -3.86 -3.01 4.61
CA LEU A 215 -4.03 -3.33 6.03
C LEU A 215 -5.52 -3.49 6.41
N PHE A 216 -6.41 -2.91 5.61
CA PHE A 216 -7.85 -2.85 5.87
C PHE A 216 -8.70 -3.67 4.89
N GLU A 217 -8.08 -4.56 4.14
CA GLU A 217 -8.75 -5.41 3.15
C GLU A 217 -9.92 -6.23 3.72
N ASN A 218 -9.75 -6.73 4.96
CA ASN A 218 -10.77 -7.50 5.68
C ASN A 218 -11.30 -6.76 6.92
N LYS A 219 -11.05 -5.45 7.03
CA LYS A 219 -11.34 -4.63 8.20
C LYS A 219 -11.99 -3.33 7.79
N ALA A 220 -12.90 -2.83 8.63
CA ALA A 220 -13.50 -1.53 8.44
C ALA A 220 -12.59 -0.41 8.97
N ILE A 221 -12.43 0.66 8.18
CA ILE A 221 -11.89 1.92 8.65
C ILE A 221 -12.96 2.73 9.37
N THR A 222 -12.53 3.67 10.20
CA THR A 222 -13.44 4.61 10.88
C THR A 222 -13.22 6.02 10.34
N GLU A 223 -14.23 6.88 10.43
CA GLU A 223 -14.10 8.29 10.07
C GLU A 223 -13.00 9.02 10.86
N GLN A 224 -12.73 8.59 12.10
CA GLN A 224 -11.65 9.14 12.91
C GLN A 224 -10.27 8.90 12.27
N MET A 225 -10.09 7.79 11.57
CA MET A 225 -8.83 7.47 10.87
C MET A 225 -8.60 8.38 9.66
N LEU A 226 -9.63 9.00 9.10
CA LEU A 226 -9.57 9.91 7.96
C LEU A 226 -9.20 11.35 8.35
N GLN A 227 -9.13 11.66 9.65
CA GLN A 227 -8.82 13.00 10.14
C GLN A 227 -7.41 13.45 9.71
N GLY A 228 -7.33 14.70 9.21
CA GLY A 228 -6.05 15.31 8.81
C GLY A 228 -5.56 14.93 7.41
N LEU A 229 -6.30 14.10 6.67
CA LEU A 229 -6.06 13.84 5.26
C LEU A 229 -6.50 15.01 4.39
N SER A 230 -5.80 15.24 3.27
CA SER A 230 -6.27 16.15 2.23
C SER A 230 -7.37 15.49 1.39
N LEU A 231 -8.14 16.31 0.66
CA LEU A 231 -9.13 15.80 -0.30
C LEU A 231 -8.50 14.93 -1.39
N HIS A 232 -7.27 15.25 -1.79
CA HIS A 232 -6.51 14.43 -2.74
C HIS A 232 -6.17 13.05 -2.16
N GLU A 233 -5.69 13.00 -0.90
CA GLU A 233 -5.38 11.74 -0.22
C GLU A 233 -6.64 10.89 0.01
N LEU A 234 -7.76 11.50 0.37
CA LEU A 234 -9.05 10.81 0.50
C LEU A 234 -9.47 10.19 -0.85
N ARG A 235 -9.35 10.94 -1.96
CA ARG A 235 -9.62 10.44 -3.30
C ARG A 235 -8.72 9.27 -3.67
N LEU A 236 -7.43 9.33 -3.33
CA LEU A 236 -6.49 8.22 -3.56
C LEU A 236 -6.87 6.99 -2.74
N LEU A 237 -7.12 7.12 -1.43
CA LEU A 237 -7.54 6.01 -0.56
C LEU A 237 -8.81 5.34 -1.06
N ARG A 238 -9.83 6.13 -1.43
CA ARG A 238 -11.08 5.60 -1.99
C ARG A 238 -10.84 4.79 -3.24
N ASN A 239 -10.04 5.30 -4.17
CA ASN A 239 -9.76 4.63 -5.42
C ASN A 239 -8.78 3.46 -5.26
N GLU A 240 -7.94 3.46 -4.23
CA GLU A 240 -7.07 2.34 -3.90
C GLU A 240 -7.87 1.07 -3.60
N VAL A 241 -9.01 1.17 -2.89
CA VAL A 241 -9.89 0.03 -2.65
C VAL A 241 -10.27 -0.65 -3.98
N TYR A 242 -10.67 0.14 -4.98
CA TYR A 242 -11.01 -0.39 -6.31
C TYR A 242 -9.79 -0.88 -7.08
N ALA A 243 -8.66 -0.15 -7.00
CA ALA A 243 -7.43 -0.49 -7.71
C ALA A 243 -6.87 -1.85 -7.26
N ARG A 244 -7.01 -2.20 -5.97
CA ARG A 244 -6.60 -3.51 -5.44
C ARG A 244 -7.39 -4.68 -6.01
N HIS A 245 -8.54 -4.41 -6.63
CA HIS A 245 -9.32 -5.39 -7.41
C HIS A 245 -9.11 -5.25 -8.93
N GLY A 246 -8.13 -4.43 -9.34
CA GLY A 246 -7.76 -4.27 -10.74
C GLY A 246 -8.60 -3.27 -11.54
N ARG A 247 -9.45 -2.44 -10.90
CA ARG A 247 -10.24 -1.43 -11.61
C ARG A 247 -9.35 -0.54 -12.46
N MET A 248 -9.68 -0.38 -13.73
CA MET A 248 -9.08 0.61 -14.62
C MET A 248 -9.80 1.96 -14.51
N PHE A 249 -9.04 3.05 -14.52
CA PHE A 249 -9.57 4.39 -14.28
C PHE A 249 -9.57 5.21 -15.58
N ARG A 250 -10.68 5.92 -15.83
CA ARG A 250 -10.80 6.83 -17.00
C ARG A 250 -9.99 8.11 -16.83
N ALA A 251 -9.79 8.58 -15.59
CA ALA A 251 -8.97 9.73 -15.30
C ALA A 251 -7.49 9.32 -15.45
N GLU A 252 -6.81 9.89 -16.46
CA GLU A 252 -5.45 9.51 -16.85
C GLU A 252 -4.46 9.61 -15.67
N TRP A 253 -4.49 10.73 -14.92
CA TRP A 253 -3.61 10.92 -13.79
C TRP A 253 -3.75 9.82 -12.71
N LEU A 254 -5.00 9.37 -12.46
CA LEU A 254 -5.30 8.34 -11.47
C LEU A 254 -4.83 6.96 -11.96
N GLN A 255 -5.04 6.68 -13.25
CA GLN A 255 -4.53 5.46 -13.88
C GLN A 255 -3.00 5.43 -13.84
N GLN A 256 -2.32 6.54 -14.14
CA GLN A 256 -0.87 6.66 -14.06
C GLN A 256 -0.35 6.51 -12.62
N TYR A 257 -1.04 7.09 -11.65
CA TYR A 257 -0.70 6.92 -10.24
C TYR A 257 -0.70 5.45 -9.83
N PHE A 258 -1.73 4.68 -10.21
CA PHE A 258 -1.81 3.27 -9.84
C PHE A 258 -0.86 2.40 -10.65
N TYR A 259 -0.56 2.70 -11.91
CA TYR A 259 0.49 2.00 -12.67
C TYR A 259 1.87 2.07 -12.03
N GLN A 260 2.15 3.09 -11.24
CA GLN A 260 3.40 3.21 -10.49
C GLN A 260 3.41 2.36 -9.22
N GLN A 261 2.28 1.78 -8.83
CA GLN A 261 2.20 0.95 -7.63
C GLN A 261 2.56 -0.50 -7.97
N PRO A 262 3.57 -1.11 -7.28
CA PRO A 262 4.02 -2.48 -7.59
C PRO A 262 2.95 -3.56 -7.43
N TRP A 263 1.89 -3.27 -6.66
CA TRP A 263 0.80 -4.20 -6.38
C TRP A 263 -0.39 -4.06 -7.33
N TYR A 264 -0.41 -3.03 -8.20
CA TYR A 264 -1.56 -2.80 -9.07
C TYR A 264 -1.45 -3.61 -10.35
N THR A 265 -2.46 -4.42 -10.61
CA THR A 265 -2.62 -5.18 -11.85
C THR A 265 -3.99 -4.84 -12.44
N PRO A 266 -4.05 -4.19 -13.61
CA PRO A 266 -5.31 -3.85 -14.26
C PRO A 266 -6.07 -5.11 -14.67
N ASN A 267 -7.40 -5.07 -14.54
CA ASN A 267 -8.32 -6.13 -14.91
C ASN A 267 -9.48 -5.54 -15.73
N GLU A 268 -9.53 -5.85 -17.01
CA GLU A 268 -10.59 -5.38 -17.92
C GLU A 268 -11.97 -5.94 -17.55
N GLU A 269 -12.02 -7.07 -16.85
CA GLU A 269 -13.26 -7.72 -16.41
C GLU A 269 -13.70 -7.25 -15.01
N PHE A 270 -13.04 -6.23 -14.43
CA PHE A 270 -13.42 -5.70 -13.13
C PHE A 270 -14.88 -5.31 -13.06
N LYS A 271 -15.55 -5.70 -11.98
CA LYS A 271 -16.94 -5.32 -11.65
C LYS A 271 -17.01 -4.90 -10.18
N ASP A 272 -17.89 -3.95 -9.87
CA ASP A 272 -18.06 -3.44 -8.49
C ASP A 272 -18.55 -4.55 -7.52
N GLU A 273 -19.17 -5.61 -8.04
CA GLU A 273 -19.60 -6.80 -7.28
C GLU A 273 -18.40 -7.60 -6.74
N SER A 274 -17.21 -7.45 -7.33
CA SER A 274 -15.98 -8.11 -6.84
C SER A 274 -15.50 -7.56 -5.49
N LEU A 275 -15.97 -6.37 -5.09
CA LEU A 275 -15.65 -5.79 -3.80
C LEU A 275 -16.29 -6.59 -2.65
N SER A 276 -15.49 -6.88 -1.61
CA SER A 276 -16.00 -7.47 -0.37
C SER A 276 -16.95 -6.53 0.38
N GLY A 277 -17.64 -7.05 1.40
CA GLY A 277 -18.47 -6.23 2.26
C GLY A 277 -17.67 -5.13 2.99
N ASN A 278 -16.45 -5.43 3.43
CA ASN A 278 -15.57 -4.46 4.07
C ASN A 278 -15.06 -3.41 3.07
N ASP A 279 -14.72 -3.80 1.83
CA ASP A 279 -14.30 -2.85 0.80
C ASP A 279 -15.41 -1.82 0.52
N LYS A 280 -16.66 -2.29 0.35
CA LYS A 280 -17.82 -1.41 0.16
C LYS A 280 -18.01 -0.46 1.33
N LEU A 281 -17.94 -0.99 2.56
CA LEU A 281 -18.05 -0.19 3.79
C LEU A 281 -16.92 0.85 3.89
N ASN A 282 -15.69 0.50 3.52
CA ASN A 282 -14.55 1.42 3.52
C ASN A 282 -14.73 2.54 2.50
N VAL A 283 -15.18 2.22 1.28
CA VAL A 283 -15.54 3.24 0.27
C VAL A 283 -16.64 4.17 0.77
N GLU A 284 -17.73 3.61 1.32
CA GLU A 284 -18.85 4.40 1.88
C GLU A 284 -18.39 5.33 3.00
N THR A 285 -17.52 4.85 3.89
CA THR A 285 -16.96 5.64 4.99
C THR A 285 -16.15 6.83 4.47
N ILE A 286 -15.32 6.63 3.43
CA ILE A 286 -14.52 7.71 2.83
C ILE A 286 -15.45 8.71 2.12
N VAL A 287 -16.38 8.23 1.29
CA VAL A 287 -17.35 9.09 0.57
C VAL A 287 -18.18 9.93 1.53
N LYS A 288 -18.66 9.33 2.62
CA LYS A 288 -19.40 10.04 3.66
C LYS A 288 -18.55 11.13 4.32
N PHE A 289 -17.27 10.85 4.56
CA PHE A 289 -16.34 11.82 5.12
C PHE A 289 -16.06 12.97 4.14
N GLU A 290 -15.81 12.69 2.84
CA GLU A 290 -15.67 13.69 1.78
C GLU A 290 -16.91 14.59 1.68
N ASN A 291 -18.10 14.00 1.62
CA ASN A 291 -19.37 14.73 1.54
C ASN A 291 -19.59 15.63 2.76
N ARG A 292 -19.22 15.18 3.95
CA ARG A 292 -19.29 16.00 5.18
C ARG A 292 -18.39 17.23 5.08
N ILE A 293 -17.16 17.09 4.55
CA ILE A 293 -16.27 18.24 4.33
C ILE A 293 -16.96 19.29 3.45
N HIS A 294 -17.59 18.86 2.35
CA HIS A 294 -18.35 19.76 1.46
C HIS A 294 -19.56 20.40 2.15
N GLN A 295 -20.29 19.65 2.98
CA GLN A 295 -21.42 20.22 3.77
C GLN A 295 -20.97 21.22 4.82
N GLU A 296 -19.77 21.02 5.40
CA GLU A 296 -19.21 21.86 6.44
C GLU A 296 -18.52 23.15 5.93
N LEU A 297 -18.46 23.36 4.60
CA LEU A 297 -17.86 24.58 4.01
C LEU A 297 -18.51 25.87 4.50
N SER A 298 -19.79 25.83 4.88
CA SER A 298 -20.51 26.99 5.42
C SER A 298 -20.35 27.21 6.93
N THR A 299 -19.87 26.19 7.65
CA THR A 299 -19.89 26.22 9.14
C THR A 299 -18.52 26.04 9.77
N LYS A 300 -17.56 25.45 9.06
CA LYS A 300 -16.20 25.20 9.57
C LYS A 300 -15.13 25.80 8.68
N PRO A 301 -14.09 26.41 9.26
CA PRO A 301 -12.96 26.89 8.49
C PRO A 301 -12.15 25.71 7.94
N ILE A 302 -11.86 25.75 6.63
CA ILE A 302 -10.96 24.80 6.00
C ILE A 302 -9.49 25.19 6.22
N THR A 303 -8.62 24.20 6.18
CA THR A 303 -7.18 24.40 6.29
C THR A 303 -6.50 24.27 4.93
N ARG A 304 -5.33 24.89 4.78
CA ARG A 304 -4.51 24.70 3.57
C ARG A 304 -4.12 23.22 3.38
N ALA A 305 -3.88 22.49 4.48
CA ALA A 305 -3.54 21.07 4.41
C ALA A 305 -4.65 20.22 3.77
N LEU A 306 -5.93 20.61 3.95
CA LEU A 306 -7.06 19.94 3.33
C LEU A 306 -7.03 20.05 1.79
N LEU A 307 -6.50 21.16 1.26
CA LEU A 307 -6.41 21.44 -0.18
C LEU A 307 -5.13 20.90 -0.83
N GLU A 308 -4.17 20.38 -0.05
CA GLU A 308 -2.88 19.93 -0.58
C GLU A 308 -3.06 18.82 -1.62
N GLY A 309 -2.41 18.98 -2.78
CA GLY A 309 -2.52 18.05 -3.91
C GLY A 309 -3.81 18.15 -4.74
N LEU A 310 -4.74 19.03 -4.37
CA LEU A 310 -5.99 19.19 -5.10
C LEU A 310 -5.71 19.88 -6.45
N PHE A 311 -6.36 19.42 -7.52
CA PHE A 311 -6.26 20.07 -8.82
C PHE A 311 -6.94 21.45 -8.81
N LEU A 312 -6.47 22.36 -9.67
CA LEU A 312 -7.01 23.72 -9.75
C LEU A 312 -8.49 23.75 -10.08
N GLU A 313 -8.94 22.87 -10.95
CA GLU A 313 -10.35 22.74 -11.33
C GLU A 313 -11.21 22.31 -10.12
N ASP A 314 -10.75 21.32 -9.34
CA ASP A 314 -11.45 20.85 -8.16
C ASP A 314 -11.48 21.93 -7.07
N ALA A 315 -10.37 22.66 -6.87
CA ALA A 315 -10.31 23.78 -5.94
C ALA A 315 -11.28 24.91 -6.35
N SER A 316 -11.30 25.24 -7.63
CA SER A 316 -12.22 26.23 -8.20
C SER A 316 -13.68 25.80 -8.02
N GLN A 317 -14.01 24.55 -8.33
CA GLN A 317 -15.35 23.99 -8.12
C GLN A 317 -15.75 24.07 -6.64
N MET A 318 -14.87 23.69 -5.71
CA MET A 318 -15.11 23.77 -4.27
C MET A 318 -15.37 25.24 -3.83
N ARG A 319 -14.63 26.21 -4.36
CA ARG A 319 -14.87 27.61 -4.10
C ARG A 319 -16.22 28.07 -4.66
N GLN A 320 -16.59 27.65 -5.87
CA GLN A 320 -17.89 27.98 -6.45
C GLN A 320 -19.04 27.29 -5.74
N GLU A 321 -18.82 26.12 -5.13
CA GLU A 321 -19.85 25.43 -4.35
C GLU A 321 -20.33 26.29 -3.17
N ILE A 322 -19.44 27.03 -2.49
CA ILE A 322 -19.85 27.93 -1.42
C ILE A 322 -20.88 28.96 -1.92
N TYR A 323 -20.62 29.55 -3.10
CA TYR A 323 -21.55 30.48 -3.70
C TYR A 323 -22.85 29.79 -4.18
N ALA A 324 -22.73 28.57 -4.74
CA ALA A 324 -23.85 27.79 -5.23
C ALA A 324 -24.84 27.43 -4.11
N ARG A 325 -24.35 27.18 -2.90
CA ARG A 325 -25.19 26.92 -1.72
C ARG A 325 -26.06 28.10 -1.32
N HIS A 326 -25.69 29.30 -1.72
CA HIS A 326 -26.49 30.53 -1.59
C HIS A 326 -27.29 30.87 -2.86
N GLY A 327 -27.36 29.99 -3.82
CA GLY A 327 -28.17 30.15 -5.03
C GLY A 327 -27.53 30.96 -6.14
N LYS A 328 -26.21 31.29 -6.08
CA LYS A 328 -25.53 32.03 -7.14
C LYS A 328 -25.81 31.40 -8.51
N VAL A 329 -26.31 32.21 -9.44
CA VAL A 329 -26.45 31.85 -10.86
C VAL A 329 -25.12 32.09 -11.57
N PHE A 330 -24.62 31.09 -12.27
CA PHE A 330 -23.31 31.13 -12.92
C PHE A 330 -23.47 31.52 -14.40
N LYS A 331 -22.58 32.38 -14.87
CA LYS A 331 -22.51 32.81 -16.27
C LYS A 331 -21.92 31.72 -17.17
N GLU A 332 -21.00 30.94 -16.64
CA GLU A 332 -20.35 29.83 -17.32
C GLU A 332 -21.32 28.64 -17.43
N ALA A 333 -21.76 28.33 -18.64
CA ALA A 333 -22.79 27.32 -18.89
C ALA A 333 -22.46 25.93 -18.29
N TRP A 334 -21.19 25.52 -18.34
CA TRP A 334 -20.75 24.25 -17.79
C TRP A 334 -20.90 24.22 -16.26
N LEU A 335 -20.54 25.33 -15.59
CA LEU A 335 -20.60 25.46 -14.12
C LEU A 335 -22.07 25.51 -13.66
N GLN A 336 -22.91 26.27 -14.37
CA GLN A 336 -24.36 26.27 -14.12
C GLN A 336 -24.95 24.88 -14.28
N LYS A 337 -24.62 24.17 -15.36
CA LYS A 337 -25.07 22.79 -15.59
C LYS A 337 -24.58 21.85 -14.50
N TYR A 338 -23.32 21.99 -14.07
CA TYR A 338 -22.73 21.18 -13.00
C TYR A 338 -23.52 21.32 -11.71
N PHE A 339 -23.74 22.54 -11.22
CA PHE A 339 -24.49 22.72 -9.97
C PHE A 339 -25.96 22.37 -10.09
N SER A 340 -26.57 22.59 -11.25
CA SER A 340 -27.97 22.19 -11.51
C SER A 340 -28.21 20.68 -11.46
N SER A 341 -27.16 19.86 -11.45
CA SER A 341 -27.28 18.40 -11.27
C SER A 341 -27.44 17.99 -9.80
N PHE A 342 -27.29 18.92 -8.84
CA PHE A 342 -27.42 18.61 -7.44
C PHE A 342 -28.77 19.06 -6.88
N ASP A 343 -29.47 18.21 -6.16
CA ASP A 343 -30.79 18.47 -5.57
C ASP A 343 -30.80 19.64 -4.57
N TRP A 344 -29.64 19.87 -3.93
CA TRP A 344 -29.47 20.94 -2.95
C TRP A 344 -29.30 22.32 -3.60
N TYR A 345 -28.95 22.43 -4.88
CA TYR A 345 -28.76 23.72 -5.54
C TYR A 345 -30.10 24.35 -5.90
N LYS A 346 -30.35 25.55 -5.42
CA LYS A 346 -31.55 26.34 -5.69
C LYS A 346 -31.11 27.70 -6.24
N PRO A 347 -31.16 27.93 -7.56
CA PRO A 347 -30.75 29.19 -8.15
C PRO A 347 -31.62 30.35 -7.60
N ASP A 348 -30.93 31.46 -7.24
CA ASP A 348 -31.54 32.70 -6.74
C ASP A 348 -30.99 33.88 -7.55
N ALA A 349 -31.87 34.55 -8.31
CA ALA A 349 -31.49 35.73 -9.11
C ALA A 349 -31.10 36.93 -8.24
N GLU A 350 -31.56 36.99 -6.98
CA GLU A 350 -31.27 38.05 -6.01
C GLU A 350 -30.00 37.77 -5.19
N PHE A 351 -29.27 36.68 -5.47
CA PHE A 351 -28.05 36.33 -4.75
C PHE A 351 -27.10 37.52 -4.64
N ASN A 352 -26.63 37.77 -3.40
CA ASN A 352 -25.62 38.78 -3.11
C ASN A 352 -24.56 38.21 -2.17
N GLU A 353 -23.28 38.54 -2.43
CA GLU A 353 -22.15 38.08 -1.62
C GLU A 353 -22.19 38.57 -0.16
N THR A 354 -23.03 39.55 0.15
CA THR A 354 -23.25 40.00 1.55
C THR A 354 -23.97 38.92 2.38
N SER A 355 -24.64 37.95 1.75
CA SER A 355 -25.28 36.81 2.43
C SER A 355 -24.28 35.79 2.98
N LEU A 356 -23.03 35.83 2.53
CA LEU A 356 -21.99 34.90 2.96
C LEU A 356 -21.57 35.16 4.40
N SER A 357 -21.47 34.11 5.20
CA SER A 357 -20.94 34.14 6.55
C SER A 357 -19.43 34.46 6.56
N GLU A 358 -18.90 34.87 7.70
CA GLU A 358 -17.47 35.11 7.89
C GLU A 358 -16.62 33.84 7.67
N VAL A 359 -17.17 32.65 8.01
CA VAL A 359 -16.51 31.36 7.76
C VAL A 359 -16.40 31.10 6.26
N GLU A 360 -17.48 31.33 5.52
CA GLU A 360 -17.51 31.15 4.07
C GLU A 360 -16.57 32.10 3.35
N LYS A 361 -16.55 33.38 3.71
CA LYS A 361 -15.59 34.37 3.17
C LYS A 361 -14.16 33.94 3.42
N LYS A 362 -13.85 33.45 4.64
CA LYS A 362 -12.53 32.91 4.99
C LYS A 362 -12.18 31.66 4.16
N ASN A 363 -13.13 30.74 3.96
CA ASN A 363 -12.93 29.55 3.15
C ASN A 363 -12.67 29.91 1.68
N ILE A 364 -13.45 30.82 1.12
CA ILE A 364 -13.25 31.34 -0.24
C ILE A 364 -11.83 31.94 -0.38
N ALA A 365 -11.40 32.79 0.59
CA ALA A 365 -10.07 33.38 0.57
C ALA A 365 -8.95 32.33 0.68
N THR A 366 -9.15 31.27 1.49
CA THR A 366 -8.20 30.18 1.67
C THR A 366 -8.04 29.39 0.36
N ILE A 367 -9.15 29.07 -0.33
CA ILE A 367 -9.13 28.35 -1.60
C ILE A 367 -8.50 29.22 -2.69
N ALA A 368 -8.88 30.49 -2.81
CA ALA A 368 -8.32 31.42 -3.80
C ALA A 368 -6.79 31.62 -3.62
N ALA A 369 -6.32 31.68 -2.37
CA ALA A 369 -4.89 31.73 -2.08
C ALA A 369 -4.14 30.46 -2.50
N TYR A 370 -4.79 29.27 -2.36
CA TYR A 370 -4.26 28.00 -2.86
C TYR A 370 -4.16 28.01 -4.39
N GLU A 371 -5.25 28.35 -5.09
CA GLU A 371 -5.31 28.45 -6.56
C GLU A 371 -4.19 29.37 -7.10
N LYS A 372 -4.06 30.57 -6.55
CA LYS A 372 -3.04 31.54 -6.94
C LYS A 372 -1.61 30.98 -6.83
N ARG A 373 -1.32 30.29 -5.74
CA ARG A 373 0.00 29.69 -5.51
C ARG A 373 0.29 28.55 -6.48
N ALA A 374 -0.69 27.70 -6.75
CA ALA A 374 -0.53 26.60 -7.68
C ALA A 374 -0.26 27.10 -9.11
N VAL A 375 -0.98 28.14 -9.57
CA VAL A 375 -0.71 28.80 -10.86
C VAL A 375 0.70 29.38 -10.90
N THR A 376 1.17 30.06 -9.83
CA THR A 376 2.52 30.62 -9.78
C THR A 376 3.58 29.51 -9.84
N ALA A 377 3.37 28.37 -9.17
CA ALA A 377 4.30 27.25 -9.23
C ALA A 377 4.38 26.62 -10.64
N MET A 378 3.25 26.49 -11.34
CA MET A 378 3.22 25.99 -12.74
C MET A 378 3.96 26.94 -13.68
N SER A 379 3.74 28.25 -13.59
CA SER A 379 4.42 29.23 -14.44
C SER A 379 5.94 29.29 -14.21
N THR A 380 6.43 28.87 -13.04
CA THR A 380 7.88 28.82 -12.76
C THR A 380 8.54 27.56 -13.34
N ILE A 381 7.76 26.50 -13.62
CA ILE A 381 8.26 25.26 -14.22
C ILE A 381 8.32 25.39 -15.75
N GLU A 382 7.44 26.20 -16.36
CA GLU A 382 7.36 26.42 -17.81
C GLU A 382 8.30 27.54 -18.31
N GLY A 383 8.94 28.31 -17.45
CA GLY A 383 9.91 29.39 -17.78
C GLY A 383 11.33 28.94 -17.57
#